data_02b62164f0287050bba757b30a1446af
#
_entry.id   02b62164f0287050bba757b30a1446af
#
_cell.length_a   1.000
_cell.length_b   1.000
_cell.length_c   1.000
_cell.angle_alpha   90.00
_cell.angle_beta   90.00
_cell.angle_gamma   90.00
#
_symmetry.space_group_name_H-M   'P 1'
#
loop_
_entity.id
_entity.type
_entity.pdbx_description
1 polymer ?
#
loop_
_entity_poly.entity_id
_entity_poly.type
_entity_poly.pdbx_seq_one_letter_code
_entity_poly.pdbx_strand_id
1 'polypeptide(L)'
;MPAITISDNIFSVGIQHPDRKMFDCLMPTPHGTTYNSYFISGSEKTALIDTVDYEFVDVYLEKLKNLHIMKIDYIIILHTEQDHSGSVLAVLERYPEAQLVATANVAKLMATHMQTPVEQFQIIEDKGKLSLGDKSLVFHKI
;
A
#
# COMPACT_ATOMS: atom_id res chain seq x y z
N MET A 1 -11.99 3.42 12.07
CA MET A 1 -12.97 3.71 10.99
C MET A 1 -13.05 2.52 10.05
N PRO A 2 -14.24 2.14 9.57
CA PRO A 2 -14.37 1.04 8.61
C PRO A 2 -13.74 1.43 7.26
N ALA A 3 -13.44 0.41 6.44
CA ALA A 3 -13.05 0.63 5.05
C ALA A 3 -14.23 1.22 4.26
N ILE A 4 -13.91 2.01 3.25
CA ILE A 4 -14.91 2.66 2.38
C ILE A 4 -14.91 1.95 1.03
N THR A 5 -16.06 1.45 0.60
CA THR A 5 -16.22 0.92 -0.75
C THR A 5 -16.19 2.06 -1.76
N ILE A 6 -15.26 2.02 -2.70
CA ILE A 6 -15.13 3.01 -3.79
C ILE A 6 -15.90 2.53 -5.03
N SER A 7 -15.76 1.28 -5.35
CA SER A 7 -16.38 0.61 -6.48
C SER A 7 -16.45 -0.89 -6.21
N ASP A 8 -17.00 -1.67 -7.11
CA ASP A 8 -17.09 -3.13 -6.98
C ASP A 8 -15.72 -3.75 -6.72
N ASN A 9 -15.57 -4.31 -5.51
CA ASN A 9 -14.34 -4.94 -5.05
C ASN A 9 -13.11 -4.02 -4.98
N ILE A 10 -13.33 -2.69 -4.84
CA ILE A 10 -12.28 -1.69 -4.60
C ILE A 10 -12.61 -0.93 -3.32
N PHE A 11 -11.70 -0.97 -2.36
CA PHE A 11 -11.89 -0.42 -1.02
C PHE A 11 -10.77 0.56 -0.68
N SER A 12 -11.14 1.71 -0.12
CA SER A 12 -10.19 2.57 0.58
C SER A 12 -9.98 2.01 1.99
N VAL A 13 -8.75 1.62 2.28
CA VAL A 13 -8.33 1.05 3.56
C VAL A 13 -7.39 1.97 4.33
N GLY A 14 -7.13 3.15 3.80
CA GLY A 14 -6.26 4.16 4.41
C GLY A 14 -6.76 4.68 5.76
N ILE A 15 -5.95 5.52 6.38
CA ILE A 15 -6.18 6.08 7.72
C ILE A 15 -6.31 7.59 7.64
N GLN A 16 -7.23 8.16 8.41
CA GLN A 16 -7.32 9.60 8.64
C GLN A 16 -6.60 9.94 9.94
N HIS A 17 -5.75 10.96 9.90
CA HIS A 17 -5.02 11.49 11.05
C HIS A 17 -5.38 12.97 11.24
N PRO A 18 -6.54 13.27 11.85
CA PRO A 18 -7.04 14.64 11.98
C PRO A 18 -6.19 15.50 12.92
N ASP A 19 -5.48 14.87 13.85
CA ASP A 19 -4.71 15.58 14.88
C ASP A 19 -3.27 15.89 14.48
N ARG A 20 -2.82 15.44 13.28
CA ARG A 20 -1.49 15.77 12.81
C ARG A 20 -1.40 17.27 12.53
N LYS A 21 -0.49 17.95 13.22
CA LYS A 21 -0.32 19.40 13.11
C LYS A 21 0.71 19.81 12.06
N MET A 22 1.63 18.92 11.75
CA MET A 22 2.73 19.18 10.82
C MET A 22 3.14 17.89 10.10
N PHE A 23 3.30 17.97 8.79
CA PHE A 23 3.82 16.87 7.97
C PHE A 23 5.31 17.11 7.70
N ASP A 24 6.15 16.08 7.91
CA ASP A 24 7.61 16.09 7.75
C ASP A 24 8.34 17.23 8.44
N CYS A 25 7.80 17.73 9.54
CA CYS A 25 8.31 18.89 10.26
C CYS A 25 8.42 20.19 9.43
N LEU A 26 7.79 20.23 8.27
CA LEU A 26 7.89 21.34 7.30
C LEU A 26 6.54 21.94 6.90
N MET A 27 5.52 21.10 6.70
CA MET A 27 4.23 21.56 6.20
C MET A 27 3.16 21.54 7.30
N PRO A 28 2.60 22.71 7.66
CA PRO A 28 1.48 22.75 8.58
C PRO A 28 0.25 22.03 8.02
N THR A 29 -0.37 21.20 8.85
CA THR A 29 -1.59 20.47 8.51
C THR A 29 -2.73 20.84 9.47
N PRO A 30 -3.30 22.05 9.33
CA PRO A 30 -4.30 22.57 10.29
C PRO A 30 -5.56 21.70 10.39
N HIS A 31 -5.86 20.92 9.37
CA HIS A 31 -6.99 20.00 9.30
C HIS A 31 -6.57 18.51 9.36
N GLY A 32 -5.31 18.25 9.76
CA GLY A 32 -4.76 16.90 9.74
C GLY A 32 -4.34 16.42 8.36
N THR A 33 -4.13 15.12 8.21
CA THR A 33 -3.78 14.46 6.95
C THR A 33 -4.47 13.11 6.81
N THR A 34 -4.28 12.49 5.65
CA THR A 34 -4.73 11.11 5.36
C THR A 34 -3.57 10.31 4.80
N TYR A 35 -3.52 9.04 5.17
CA TYR A 35 -2.63 8.06 4.57
C TYR A 35 -3.47 7.18 3.67
N ASN A 36 -3.24 7.28 2.36
CA ASN A 36 -4.11 6.64 1.38
C ASN A 36 -3.58 5.25 1.03
N SER A 37 -4.43 4.27 1.20
CA SER A 37 -4.17 2.89 0.79
C SER A 37 -5.45 2.28 0.24
N TYR A 38 -5.29 1.41 -0.77
CA TYR A 38 -6.43 0.81 -1.46
C TYR A 38 -6.25 -0.70 -1.57
N PHE A 39 -7.31 -1.43 -1.29
CA PHE A 39 -7.39 -2.87 -1.54
C PHE A 39 -8.29 -3.14 -2.74
N ILE A 40 -7.79 -3.95 -3.67
CA ILE A 40 -8.49 -4.31 -4.90
C ILE A 40 -8.58 -5.83 -4.98
N SER A 41 -9.79 -6.35 -5.05
CA SER A 41 -10.05 -7.77 -5.26
C SER A 41 -10.46 -8.00 -6.71
N GLY A 42 -9.61 -8.66 -7.48
CA GLY A 42 -9.97 -9.19 -8.80
C GLY A 42 -10.54 -10.59 -8.69
N SER A 43 -10.92 -11.16 -9.82
CA SER A 43 -11.47 -12.53 -9.90
C SER A 43 -10.42 -13.62 -9.64
N GLU A 44 -9.11 -13.32 -9.83
CA GLU A 44 -8.01 -14.28 -9.69
C GLU A 44 -6.98 -13.85 -8.64
N LYS A 45 -6.71 -12.56 -8.53
CA LYS A 45 -5.66 -11.98 -7.71
C LYS A 45 -6.17 -10.76 -6.95
N THR A 46 -5.47 -10.45 -5.86
CA THR A 46 -5.72 -9.28 -5.04
C THR A 46 -4.50 -8.37 -5.00
N ALA A 47 -4.72 -7.07 -4.88
CA ALA A 47 -3.65 -6.09 -4.76
C ALA A 47 -3.93 -5.11 -3.61
N LEU A 48 -2.89 -4.80 -2.86
CA LEU A 48 -2.85 -3.70 -1.90
C LEU A 48 -1.96 -2.60 -2.47
N ILE A 49 -2.48 -1.40 -2.62
CA ILE A 49 -1.74 -0.23 -3.11
C ILE A 49 -1.38 0.65 -1.94
N ASP A 50 -0.08 0.84 -1.73
CA ASP A 50 0.53 1.51 -0.60
C ASP A 50 0.06 0.96 0.76
N THR A 51 0.64 1.45 1.81
CA THR A 51 0.24 1.21 3.19
C THR A 51 0.03 2.55 3.90
N VAL A 52 0.22 2.58 5.20
CA VAL A 52 0.08 3.79 6.02
C VAL A 52 1.30 3.98 6.89
N ASP A 53 1.41 5.15 7.52
CA ASP A 53 2.43 5.44 8.52
C ASP A 53 2.42 4.36 9.62
N TYR A 54 3.61 3.94 10.04
CA TYR A 54 3.81 2.89 11.05
C TYR A 54 3.10 3.17 12.37
N GLU A 55 2.91 4.42 12.72
CA GLU A 55 2.14 4.83 13.91
C GLU A 55 0.73 4.21 13.96
N PHE A 56 0.14 3.92 12.79
CA PHE A 56 -1.21 3.39 12.66
C PHE A 56 -1.25 1.91 12.23
N VAL A 57 -0.14 1.20 12.30
CA VAL A 57 -0.01 -0.18 11.81
C VAL A 57 -1.07 -1.12 12.41
N ASP A 58 -1.33 -1.05 13.71
CA ASP A 58 -2.30 -1.94 14.38
C ASP A 58 -3.72 -1.68 13.90
N VAL A 59 -4.12 -0.41 13.83
CA VAL A 59 -5.44 -0.01 13.33
C VAL A 59 -5.61 -0.39 11.86
N TYR A 60 -4.54 -0.26 11.09
CA TYR A 60 -4.53 -0.61 9.68
C TYR A 60 -4.69 -2.12 9.45
N LEU A 61 -3.91 -2.94 10.15
CA LEU A 61 -4.03 -4.40 10.08
C LEU A 61 -5.40 -4.90 10.56
N GLU A 62 -5.96 -4.28 11.59
CA GLU A 62 -7.33 -4.59 12.03
C GLU A 62 -8.36 -4.26 10.96
N LYS A 63 -8.20 -3.13 10.25
CA LYS A 63 -9.08 -2.76 9.12
C LYS A 63 -9.03 -3.80 8.00
N LEU A 64 -7.84 -4.27 7.62
CA LEU A 64 -7.68 -5.35 6.64
C LEU A 64 -8.35 -6.66 7.11
N LYS A 65 -8.20 -6.99 8.39
CA LYS A 65 -8.85 -8.16 9.00
C LYS A 65 -10.38 -8.05 8.95
N ASN A 66 -10.93 -6.87 9.24
CA ASN A 66 -12.38 -6.64 9.25
C ASN A 66 -13.01 -6.72 7.84
N LEU A 67 -12.23 -6.53 6.79
CA LEU A 67 -12.62 -6.83 5.41
C LEU A 67 -12.54 -8.33 5.06
N HIS A 68 -12.16 -9.18 6.01
CA HIS A 68 -11.96 -10.61 5.80
C HIS A 68 -10.94 -10.93 4.69
N ILE A 69 -9.92 -10.07 4.55
CA ILE A 69 -8.85 -10.29 3.58
C ILE A 69 -8.00 -11.46 4.06
N MET A 70 -8.14 -12.60 3.40
CA MET A 70 -7.41 -13.82 3.74
C MET A 70 -6.06 -13.91 3.04
N LYS A 71 -5.91 -13.22 1.89
CA LYS A 71 -4.72 -13.25 1.05
C LYS A 71 -4.52 -11.91 0.36
N ILE A 72 -3.26 -11.53 0.23
CA ILE A 72 -2.81 -10.43 -0.63
C ILE A 72 -1.80 -11.02 -1.59
N ASP A 73 -2.08 -10.95 -2.90
CA ASP A 73 -1.15 -11.45 -3.93
C ASP A 73 -0.07 -10.42 -4.24
N TYR A 74 -0.41 -9.13 -4.24
CA TYR A 74 0.50 -8.05 -4.58
C TYR A 74 0.42 -6.91 -3.57
N ILE A 75 1.59 -6.46 -3.09
CA ILE A 75 1.73 -5.19 -2.37
C ILE A 75 2.46 -4.24 -3.31
N ILE A 76 1.77 -3.21 -3.78
CA ILE A 76 2.28 -2.25 -4.74
C ILE A 76 2.70 -1.00 -3.97
N ILE A 77 3.96 -0.63 -4.09
CA ILE A 77 4.53 0.53 -3.39
C ILE A 77 4.77 1.62 -4.43
N LEU A 78 4.01 2.71 -4.32
CA LEU A 78 4.10 3.85 -5.22
C LEU A 78 5.15 4.86 -4.77
N HIS A 79 5.36 4.98 -3.45
CA HIS A 79 6.28 5.93 -2.84
C HIS A 79 7.00 5.34 -1.64
N THR A 80 8.23 5.80 -1.35
CA THR A 80 9.07 5.27 -0.26
C THR A 80 8.89 5.99 1.07
N GLU A 81 8.16 7.10 1.12
CA GLU A 81 7.91 7.83 2.36
C GLU A 81 7.04 7.04 3.34
N GLN A 82 7.18 7.33 4.63
CA GLN A 82 6.56 6.56 5.72
C GLN A 82 5.04 6.49 5.63
N ASP A 83 4.40 7.54 5.13
CA ASP A 83 2.95 7.59 4.93
C ASP A 83 2.43 6.66 3.82
N HIS A 84 3.32 6.14 2.97
CA HIS A 84 3.05 5.13 1.94
C HIS A 84 3.61 3.75 2.28
N SER A 85 4.79 3.70 2.88
CA SER A 85 5.56 2.47 3.05
C SER A 85 5.74 2.01 4.50
N GLY A 86 5.35 2.83 5.48
CA GLY A 86 5.65 2.60 6.89
C GLY A 86 5.17 1.27 7.44
N SER A 87 4.07 0.75 6.95
CA SER A 87 3.49 -0.51 7.43
C SER A 87 3.75 -1.71 6.52
N VAL A 88 4.58 -1.58 5.46
CA VAL A 88 4.84 -2.67 4.48
C VAL A 88 5.37 -3.93 5.15
N LEU A 89 6.34 -3.81 6.06
CA LEU A 89 6.92 -4.97 6.75
C LEU A 89 5.87 -5.72 7.58
N ALA A 90 5.03 -5.01 8.31
CA ALA A 90 3.98 -5.62 9.12
C ALA A 90 2.90 -6.30 8.26
N VAL A 91 2.60 -5.71 7.08
CA VAL A 91 1.70 -6.36 6.12
C VAL A 91 2.33 -7.62 5.55
N LEU A 92 3.62 -7.62 5.21
CA LEU A 92 4.34 -8.82 4.75
C LEU A 92 4.41 -9.91 5.82
N GLU A 93 4.60 -9.53 7.07
CA GLU A 93 4.57 -10.49 8.19
C GLU A 93 3.20 -11.19 8.30
N ARG A 94 2.13 -10.43 8.07
CA ARG A 94 0.75 -10.96 8.07
C ARG A 94 0.41 -11.75 6.81
N TYR A 95 0.95 -11.35 5.65
CA TYR A 95 0.71 -11.95 4.33
C TYR A 95 2.04 -12.28 3.65
N PRO A 96 2.78 -13.29 4.13
CA PRO A 96 4.16 -13.56 3.71
C PRO A 96 4.29 -14.03 2.26
N GLU A 97 3.20 -14.44 1.63
CA GLU A 97 3.15 -14.86 0.23
C GLU A 97 2.97 -13.71 -0.76
N ALA A 98 2.77 -12.48 -0.25
CA ALA A 98 2.54 -11.32 -1.09
C ALA A 98 3.81 -10.93 -1.86
N GLN A 99 3.65 -10.73 -3.17
CA GLN A 99 4.72 -10.23 -4.04
C GLN A 99 4.80 -8.71 -3.94
N LEU A 100 5.98 -8.20 -3.62
CA LEU A 100 6.26 -6.77 -3.68
C LEU A 100 6.34 -6.31 -5.14
N VAL A 101 5.69 -5.20 -5.48
CA VAL A 101 5.67 -4.60 -6.81
C VAL A 101 6.01 -3.12 -6.70
N ALA A 102 6.98 -2.66 -7.47
CA ALA A 102 7.41 -1.26 -7.48
C ALA A 102 8.16 -0.90 -8.75
N THR A 103 8.38 0.39 -8.99
CA THR A 103 9.38 0.82 -10.00
C THR A 103 10.79 0.48 -9.54
N ALA A 104 11.75 0.41 -10.46
CA ALA A 104 13.14 0.08 -10.13
C ALA A 104 13.75 1.00 -9.05
N ASN A 105 13.46 2.30 -9.09
CA ASN A 105 13.95 3.25 -8.10
C ASN A 105 13.34 3.02 -6.72
N VAL A 106 12.05 2.83 -6.64
CA VAL A 106 11.33 2.54 -5.39
C VAL A 106 11.80 1.21 -4.81
N ALA A 107 11.90 0.16 -5.65
CA ALA A 107 12.37 -1.15 -5.23
C ALA A 107 13.79 -1.09 -4.63
N LYS A 108 14.72 -0.37 -5.25
CA LYS A 108 16.09 -0.19 -4.75
C LYS A 108 16.12 0.50 -3.38
N LEU A 109 15.36 1.57 -3.20
CA LEU A 109 15.29 2.29 -1.93
C LEU A 109 14.63 1.44 -0.84
N MET A 110 13.52 0.80 -1.16
CA MET A 110 12.81 -0.07 -0.23
C MET A 110 13.62 -1.30 0.15
N ALA A 111 14.32 -1.92 -0.79
CA ALA A 111 15.21 -3.06 -0.51
C ALA A 111 16.30 -2.68 0.50
N THR A 112 16.89 -1.50 0.37
CA THR A 112 17.88 -0.98 1.33
C THR A 112 17.23 -0.72 2.70
N HIS A 113 16.06 -0.08 2.72
CA HIS A 113 15.34 0.23 3.96
C HIS A 113 14.87 -1.02 4.69
N MET A 114 14.34 -1.99 3.97
CA MET A 114 13.82 -3.25 4.50
C MET A 114 14.92 -4.29 4.75
N GLN A 115 16.18 -4.03 4.35
CA GLN A 115 17.29 -4.98 4.39
C GLN A 115 16.95 -6.32 3.68
N THR A 116 16.29 -6.21 2.52
CA THR A 116 15.88 -7.36 1.70
C THR A 116 16.48 -7.27 0.30
N PRO A 117 16.69 -8.38 -0.41
CA PRO A 117 17.19 -8.35 -1.79
C PRO A 117 16.21 -7.64 -2.73
N VAL A 118 16.74 -6.80 -3.64
CA VAL A 118 15.92 -6.09 -4.63
C VAL A 118 15.21 -7.05 -5.59
N GLU A 119 15.75 -8.24 -5.77
CA GLU A 119 15.19 -9.33 -6.58
C GLU A 119 13.85 -9.86 -6.05
N GLN A 120 13.51 -9.56 -4.80
CA GLN A 120 12.18 -9.87 -4.24
C GLN A 120 11.09 -8.96 -4.78
N PHE A 121 11.46 -7.87 -5.45
CA PHE A 121 10.51 -6.96 -6.07
C PHE A 121 10.24 -7.36 -7.52
N GLN A 122 8.98 -7.45 -7.88
CA GLN A 122 8.57 -7.41 -9.29
C GLN A 122 8.64 -5.95 -9.76
N ILE A 123 9.51 -5.70 -10.73
CA ILE A 123 9.68 -4.35 -11.28
C ILE A 123 8.59 -4.08 -12.31
N ILE A 124 7.96 -2.92 -12.18
CA ILE A 124 6.95 -2.41 -13.12
C ILE A 124 7.47 -1.14 -13.81
N GLU A 125 7.23 -1.04 -15.10
CA GLU A 125 7.63 0.10 -15.92
C GLU A 125 6.42 0.96 -16.28
N ASP A 126 6.68 2.15 -16.84
CA ASP A 126 5.63 3.01 -17.40
C ASP A 126 4.77 2.24 -18.42
N LYS A 127 3.46 2.40 -18.31
CA LYS A 127 2.44 1.65 -19.09
C LYS A 127 2.44 0.13 -18.87
N GLY A 128 3.23 -0.36 -17.90
CA GLY A 128 3.17 -1.74 -17.47
C GLY A 128 1.78 -2.11 -16.96
N LYS A 129 1.44 -3.39 -17.09
CA LYS A 129 0.13 -3.93 -16.68
C LYS A 129 0.30 -5.06 -15.69
N LEU A 130 -0.61 -5.13 -14.73
CA LEU A 130 -0.71 -6.22 -13.76
C LEU A 130 -2.17 -6.70 -13.75
N SER A 131 -2.38 -7.95 -14.19
CA SER A 131 -3.71 -8.54 -14.22
C SER A 131 -4.12 -9.07 -12.84
N LEU A 132 -5.36 -8.81 -12.47
CA LEU A 132 -6.02 -9.39 -11.30
C LEU A 132 -7.17 -10.34 -11.71
N GLY A 133 -7.22 -10.71 -12.98
CA GLY A 133 -8.30 -11.49 -13.58
C GLY A 133 -9.25 -10.58 -14.35
N ASP A 134 -10.40 -10.29 -13.79
CA ASP A 134 -11.41 -9.37 -14.35
C ASP A 134 -11.01 -7.88 -14.32
N LYS A 135 -9.94 -7.55 -13.63
CA LYS A 135 -9.37 -6.20 -13.51
C LYS A 135 -7.91 -6.21 -13.95
N SER A 136 -7.46 -5.10 -14.52
CA SER A 136 -6.05 -4.86 -14.81
C SER A 136 -5.63 -3.50 -14.25
N LEU A 137 -4.49 -3.49 -13.58
CA LEU A 137 -3.83 -2.27 -13.14
C LEU A 137 -2.88 -1.81 -14.25
N VAL A 138 -2.98 -0.55 -14.63
CA VAL A 138 -2.07 0.09 -15.59
C VAL A 138 -1.29 1.15 -14.86
N PHE A 139 0.04 1.08 -14.95
CA PHE A 139 0.93 1.97 -14.23
C PHE A 139 1.35 3.13 -15.13
N HIS A 140 1.25 4.34 -14.62
CA HIS A 140 1.71 5.54 -15.30
C HIS A 140 2.76 6.23 -14.44
N LYS A 141 3.93 6.43 -15.02
CA LYS A 141 4.99 7.21 -14.39
C LYS A 141 4.70 8.69 -14.55
N ILE A 142 4.70 9.41 -13.45
CA ILE A 142 4.58 10.88 -13.39
C ILE A 142 5.91 11.53 -13.03
#